data_30619e5fbfb678bd6055a29168f18e39
#
_entry.id   30619e5fbfb678bd6055a29168f18e39
#
_cell.length_a   1.000
_cell.length_b   1.000
_cell.length_c   1.000
_cell.angle_alpha   90.00
_cell.angle_beta   90.00
_cell.angle_gamma   90.00
#
_symmetry.space_group_name_H-M   'P 1'
#
loop_
_entity.id
_entity.type
_entity.pdbx_description
1 polymer ?
#
loop_
_entity_poly.entity_id
_entity_poly.type
_entity_poly.pdbx_seq_one_letter_code
_entity_poly.pdbx_strand_id
1 'polypeptide(L)'
;QQGHDVTIATRGQHDNPFDERVHHTILDRTNSSELRKAFEGTVYDIVYDNICYTPKEAMELCAILNDHTTRLIFTSTMSVYEADGVAKREEDFNAMNYIYDLIPSQQHSYAEGKRQAEAVFEDYANFPVVAVRFPIVMGEDDYTSRLSYYVEHIEQGEAIEFVNLDAEMSFILADEAAEFLYWAGFANIEGPYNATANGKISMRKLIQTIEQVVDKEAIIVEGTSPYSIPASWYMTNAKATEAGFTFTQLTDWLKPLIEKIAK
;
A
#
# COMPACT_ATOMS: atom_id res chain seq x y z
N GLN A 1 1.84 -2.82 22.05
CA GLN A 1 2.72 -2.24 23.09
C GLN A 1 2.08 -1.01 23.76
N GLN A 2 1.05 -0.39 23.17
CA GLN A 2 0.36 0.77 23.73
C GLN A 2 -0.92 0.44 24.50
N GLY A 3 -1.16 -0.84 24.81
CA GLY A 3 -2.28 -1.30 25.62
C GLY A 3 -3.59 -1.47 24.85
N HIS A 4 -3.53 -1.56 23.52
CA HIS A 4 -4.69 -1.90 22.69
C HIS A 4 -4.96 -3.40 22.69
N ASP A 5 -6.23 -3.76 22.66
CA ASP A 5 -6.69 -5.11 22.38
C ASP A 5 -6.73 -5.32 20.87
N VAL A 6 -5.91 -6.23 20.35
CA VAL A 6 -5.70 -6.40 18.91
C VAL A 6 -6.13 -7.80 18.48
N THR A 7 -6.99 -7.85 17.47
CA THR A 7 -7.34 -9.09 16.76
C THR A 7 -6.77 -9.02 15.35
N ILE A 8 -5.98 -10.01 14.96
CA ILE A 8 -5.54 -10.19 13.57
C ILE A 8 -6.36 -11.32 12.92
N ALA A 9 -6.74 -11.11 11.67
CA ALA A 9 -7.45 -12.11 10.87
C ALA A 9 -6.59 -12.49 9.66
N THR A 10 -6.27 -13.76 9.52
CA THR A 10 -5.44 -14.29 8.41
C THR A 10 -5.97 -15.65 7.95
N ARG A 11 -5.48 -16.14 6.80
CA ARG A 11 -5.80 -17.49 6.32
C ARG A 11 -5.04 -18.62 7.06
N GLY A 12 -4.18 -18.28 8.03
CA GLY A 12 -3.40 -19.26 8.79
C GLY A 12 -2.31 -19.97 7.98
N GLN A 13 -1.87 -19.38 6.85
CA GLN A 13 -0.82 -19.97 6.00
C GLN A 13 0.60 -19.70 6.52
N HIS A 14 0.74 -18.77 7.44
CA HIS A 14 1.98 -18.41 8.10
C HIS A 14 1.75 -18.35 9.61
N ASP A 15 2.80 -18.61 10.37
CA ASP A 15 2.76 -18.51 11.82
C ASP A 15 2.45 -17.07 12.26
N ASN A 16 1.76 -16.93 13.38
CA ASN A 16 1.51 -15.64 13.99
C ASN A 16 2.81 -15.14 14.68
N PRO A 17 3.44 -14.06 14.18
CA PRO A 17 4.70 -13.57 14.76
C PRO A 17 4.50 -12.83 16.10
N PHE A 18 3.26 -12.65 16.54
CA PHE A 18 2.93 -11.90 17.76
C PHE A 18 2.57 -12.79 18.95
N ASP A 19 2.52 -14.10 18.77
CA ASP A 19 2.16 -15.09 19.80
C ASP A 19 0.83 -14.74 20.51
N GLU A 20 0.78 -14.87 21.82
CA GLU A 20 -0.39 -14.55 22.66
C GLU A 20 -0.62 -13.03 22.87
N ARG A 21 0.21 -12.18 22.30
CA ARG A 21 0.07 -10.70 22.40
C ARG A 21 -1.09 -10.13 21.61
N VAL A 22 -1.66 -10.92 20.72
CA VAL A 22 -2.84 -10.56 19.90
C VAL A 22 -3.80 -11.73 19.82
N HIS A 23 -5.09 -11.45 19.65
CA HIS A 23 -6.05 -12.46 19.29
C HIS A 23 -5.87 -12.81 17.81
N HIS A 24 -5.81 -14.08 17.47
CA HIS A 24 -5.65 -14.53 16.09
C HIS A 24 -6.87 -15.33 15.64
N THR A 25 -7.55 -14.82 14.63
CA THR A 25 -8.69 -15.48 13.98
C THR A 25 -8.26 -16.00 12.60
N ILE A 26 -8.49 -17.28 12.35
CA ILE A 26 -8.23 -17.88 11.03
C ILE A 26 -9.52 -17.82 10.23
N LEU A 27 -9.50 -17.11 9.10
CA LEU A 27 -10.61 -17.02 8.16
C LEU A 27 -10.13 -16.70 6.75
N ASP A 28 -10.92 -17.11 5.76
CA ASP A 28 -10.80 -16.59 4.41
C ASP A 28 -11.73 -15.38 4.24
N ARG A 29 -11.13 -14.21 3.99
CA ARG A 29 -11.87 -12.96 3.78
C ARG A 29 -12.86 -13.03 2.61
N THR A 30 -12.59 -13.86 1.61
CA THR A 30 -13.48 -14.06 0.46
C THR A 30 -14.68 -14.97 0.79
N ASN A 31 -14.68 -15.60 1.95
CA ASN A 31 -15.81 -16.35 2.48
C ASN A 31 -16.68 -15.46 3.37
N SER A 32 -17.75 -14.91 2.80
CA SER A 32 -18.66 -13.99 3.49
C SER A 32 -19.25 -14.56 4.79
N SER A 33 -19.42 -15.88 4.89
CA SER A 33 -19.93 -16.55 6.09
C SER A 33 -18.91 -16.54 7.23
N GLU A 34 -17.64 -16.84 6.92
CA GLU A 34 -16.55 -16.79 7.90
C GLU A 34 -16.29 -15.36 8.36
N LEU A 35 -16.26 -14.43 7.39
CA LEU A 35 -16.07 -13.01 7.69
C LEU A 35 -17.17 -12.49 8.62
N ARG A 36 -18.43 -12.78 8.32
CA ARG A 36 -19.58 -12.36 9.15
C ARG A 36 -19.50 -12.93 10.55
N LYS A 37 -19.14 -14.21 10.69
CA LYS A 37 -18.96 -14.89 11.97
C LYS A 37 -17.85 -14.27 12.83
N ALA A 38 -16.77 -13.78 12.21
CA ALA A 38 -15.65 -13.16 12.92
C ALA A 38 -16.05 -11.83 13.62
N PHE A 39 -17.09 -11.17 13.14
CA PHE A 39 -17.62 -9.93 13.74
C PHE A 39 -18.82 -10.16 14.65
N GLU A 40 -19.37 -11.38 14.70
CA GLU A 40 -20.59 -11.67 15.47
C GLU A 40 -20.38 -11.40 16.98
N GLY A 41 -21.21 -10.53 17.55
CA GLY A 41 -21.17 -10.17 18.96
C GLY A 41 -19.99 -9.28 19.40
N THR A 42 -19.18 -8.78 18.44
CA THR A 42 -18.05 -7.91 18.73
C THR A 42 -18.16 -6.59 17.97
N VAL A 43 -17.84 -5.49 18.64
CA VAL A 43 -17.69 -4.17 18.04
C VAL A 43 -16.24 -3.75 18.17
N TYR A 44 -15.63 -3.33 17.07
CA TYR A 44 -14.25 -2.86 17.04
C TYR A 44 -14.21 -1.34 16.92
N ASP A 45 -13.38 -0.68 17.70
CA ASP A 45 -13.16 0.77 17.57
C ASP A 45 -12.58 1.10 16.19
N ILE A 46 -11.63 0.30 15.72
CA ILE A 46 -10.95 0.50 14.43
C ILE A 46 -10.79 -0.84 13.73
N VAL A 47 -11.14 -0.87 12.44
CA VAL A 47 -10.83 -2.01 11.56
C VAL A 47 -9.82 -1.56 10.51
N TYR A 48 -8.77 -2.35 10.29
CA TYR A 48 -7.78 -2.16 9.22
C TYR A 48 -7.98 -3.23 8.16
N ASP A 49 -8.32 -2.84 6.94
CA ASP A 49 -8.43 -3.76 5.81
C ASP A 49 -7.30 -3.53 4.80
N ASN A 50 -6.32 -4.40 4.85
CA ASN A 50 -5.13 -4.34 3.99
C ASN A 50 -5.28 -5.13 2.68
N ILE A 51 -6.34 -5.94 2.54
CA ILE A 51 -6.48 -6.94 1.46
C ILE A 51 -7.80 -6.87 0.69
N CYS A 52 -8.53 -5.77 0.75
CA CYS A 52 -9.70 -5.53 -0.10
C CYS A 52 -9.25 -5.08 -1.50
N TYR A 53 -9.55 -5.87 -2.51
CA TYR A 53 -9.10 -5.65 -3.90
C TYR A 53 -10.23 -5.44 -4.90
N THR A 54 -11.49 -5.63 -4.49
CA THR A 54 -12.63 -5.56 -5.39
C THR A 54 -13.80 -4.81 -4.78
N PRO A 55 -14.69 -4.21 -5.61
CA PRO A 55 -15.89 -3.56 -5.12
C PRO A 55 -16.84 -4.51 -4.38
N LYS A 56 -16.89 -5.78 -4.80
CA LYS A 56 -17.69 -6.80 -4.11
C LYS A 56 -17.20 -7.03 -2.68
N GLU A 57 -15.90 -7.14 -2.48
CA GLU A 57 -15.30 -7.30 -1.16
C GLU A 57 -15.56 -6.08 -0.27
N ALA A 58 -15.50 -4.87 -0.82
CA ALA A 58 -15.82 -3.65 -0.11
C ALA A 58 -17.29 -3.61 0.31
N MET A 59 -18.21 -3.98 -0.60
CA MET A 59 -19.65 -4.05 -0.31
C MET A 59 -19.97 -5.04 0.81
N GLU A 60 -19.38 -6.25 0.74
CA GLU A 60 -19.58 -7.27 1.77
C GLU A 60 -19.05 -6.80 3.13
N LEU A 61 -17.92 -6.10 3.14
CA LEU A 61 -17.35 -5.54 4.37
C LEU A 61 -18.24 -4.42 4.95
N CYS A 62 -18.74 -3.49 4.13
CA CYS A 62 -19.70 -2.48 4.57
C CYS A 62 -20.95 -3.11 5.22
N ALA A 63 -21.51 -4.14 4.57
CA ALA A 63 -22.69 -4.84 5.08
C ALA A 63 -22.46 -5.54 6.43
N ILE A 64 -21.22 -5.84 6.79
CA ILE A 64 -20.85 -6.43 8.07
C ILE A 64 -20.51 -5.34 9.09
N LEU A 65 -19.69 -4.35 8.69
CA LEU A 65 -19.12 -3.39 9.62
C LEU A 65 -20.11 -2.30 10.07
N ASN A 66 -21.19 -2.06 9.33
CA ASN A 66 -22.13 -0.97 9.64
C ASN A 66 -22.65 -0.97 11.09
N ASP A 67 -22.66 -2.13 11.76
CA ASP A 67 -23.04 -2.25 13.18
C ASP A 67 -21.88 -2.74 14.07
N HIS A 68 -20.66 -2.89 13.53
CA HIS A 68 -19.55 -3.57 14.19
C HIS A 68 -18.25 -2.77 14.25
N THR A 69 -18.23 -1.55 13.73
CA THR A 69 -17.07 -0.67 13.85
C THR A 69 -17.44 0.79 13.96
N THR A 70 -16.52 1.59 14.49
CA THR A 70 -16.62 3.05 14.51
C THR A 70 -15.72 3.71 13.47
N ARG A 71 -14.78 2.96 12.84
CA ARG A 71 -13.85 3.49 11.83
C ARG A 71 -13.22 2.37 11.00
N LEU A 72 -13.03 2.63 9.71
CA LEU A 72 -12.27 1.77 8.79
C LEU A 72 -11.04 2.50 8.26
N ILE A 73 -9.89 1.84 8.34
CA ILE A 73 -8.67 2.23 7.63
C ILE A 73 -8.48 1.24 6.48
N PHE A 74 -8.71 1.71 5.27
CA PHE A 74 -8.60 0.92 4.04
C PHE A 74 -7.26 1.16 3.36
N THR A 75 -6.46 0.13 3.18
CA THR A 75 -5.24 0.21 2.40
C THR A 75 -5.56 0.26 0.92
N SER A 76 -5.54 1.47 0.37
CA SER A 76 -5.64 1.76 -1.06
C SER A 76 -4.24 1.83 -1.69
N THR A 77 -4.09 2.47 -2.83
CA THR A 77 -2.86 2.46 -3.61
C THR A 77 -2.70 3.70 -4.47
N MET A 78 -1.47 4.09 -4.77
CA MET A 78 -1.14 5.07 -5.80
C MET A 78 -1.65 4.65 -7.20
N SER A 79 -1.92 3.36 -7.41
CA SER A 79 -2.41 2.84 -8.70
C SER A 79 -3.82 3.33 -9.08
N VAL A 80 -4.53 4.01 -8.18
CA VAL A 80 -5.78 4.71 -8.53
C VAL A 80 -5.54 5.89 -9.48
N TYR A 81 -4.32 6.41 -9.53
CA TYR A 81 -3.89 7.52 -10.40
C TYR A 81 -3.25 7.04 -11.70
N GLU A 82 -3.26 7.90 -12.70
CA GLU A 82 -2.52 7.68 -13.94
C GLU A 82 -1.05 8.10 -13.81
N ALA A 83 -0.16 7.36 -14.49
CA ALA A 83 1.27 7.68 -14.59
C ALA A 83 1.48 8.67 -15.76
N ASP A 84 1.37 9.97 -15.51
CA ASP A 84 1.40 11.03 -16.52
C ASP A 84 2.53 12.06 -16.33
N GLY A 85 3.43 11.78 -15.37
CA GLY A 85 4.56 12.68 -15.08
C GLY A 85 4.24 13.83 -14.14
N VAL A 86 3.01 13.92 -13.63
CA VAL A 86 2.56 14.97 -12.72
C VAL A 86 2.43 14.43 -11.29
N ALA A 87 2.82 15.24 -10.29
CA ALA A 87 2.64 14.91 -8.88
C ALA A 87 1.16 14.72 -8.55
N LYS A 88 0.79 13.54 -8.06
CA LYS A 88 -0.60 13.20 -7.75
C LYS A 88 -1.00 13.70 -6.37
N ARG A 89 -2.18 14.29 -6.31
CA ARG A 89 -2.88 14.71 -5.10
C ARG A 89 -4.14 13.87 -4.93
N GLU A 90 -4.74 13.93 -3.76
CA GLU A 90 -5.94 13.15 -3.45
C GLU A 90 -7.12 13.47 -4.37
N GLU A 91 -7.26 14.73 -4.80
CA GLU A 91 -8.30 15.19 -5.73
C GLU A 91 -8.15 14.68 -7.17
N ASP A 92 -6.97 14.16 -7.57
CA ASP A 92 -6.74 13.63 -8.92
C ASP A 92 -7.47 12.28 -9.16
N PHE A 93 -7.98 11.65 -8.12
CA PHE A 93 -8.97 10.58 -8.21
C PHE A 93 -10.06 10.81 -7.16
N ASN A 94 -11.29 11.02 -7.64
CA ASN A 94 -12.47 11.18 -6.80
C ASN A 94 -13.35 9.93 -6.87
N ALA A 95 -13.51 9.25 -5.73
CA ALA A 95 -14.34 8.05 -5.62
C ALA A 95 -15.85 8.36 -5.68
N MET A 96 -16.25 9.59 -5.31
CA MET A 96 -17.64 10.03 -5.36
C MET A 96 -18.18 9.96 -6.79
N ASN A 97 -19.27 9.25 -6.99
CA ASN A 97 -19.90 9.00 -8.30
C ASN A 97 -19.02 8.18 -9.29
N TYR A 98 -17.95 7.53 -8.82
CA TYR A 98 -17.20 6.61 -9.66
C TYR A 98 -18.02 5.32 -9.89
N ILE A 99 -18.10 4.89 -11.16
CA ILE A 99 -18.90 3.71 -11.52
C ILE A 99 -18.19 2.45 -11.08
N TYR A 100 -18.91 1.55 -10.41
CA TYR A 100 -18.39 0.24 -10.01
C TYR A 100 -19.32 -0.89 -10.45
N ASP A 101 -18.76 -2.08 -10.66
CA ASP A 101 -19.47 -3.29 -11.03
C ASP A 101 -19.20 -4.40 -10.01
N LEU A 102 -20.24 -4.77 -9.26
CA LEU A 102 -20.14 -5.82 -8.23
C LEU A 102 -20.07 -7.23 -8.80
N ILE A 103 -20.47 -7.40 -10.08
CA ILE A 103 -20.47 -8.70 -10.78
C ILE A 103 -19.87 -8.51 -12.17
N PRO A 104 -18.57 -8.19 -12.26
CA PRO A 104 -17.94 -7.92 -13.55
C PRO A 104 -17.91 -9.17 -14.43
N SER A 105 -18.11 -8.97 -15.72
CA SER A 105 -17.99 -10.05 -16.72
C SER A 105 -16.52 -10.52 -16.90
N GLN A 106 -15.56 -9.67 -16.50
CA GLN A 106 -14.12 -9.96 -16.48
C GLN A 106 -13.54 -9.46 -15.17
N GLN A 107 -12.46 -10.08 -14.71
CA GLN A 107 -11.75 -9.63 -13.52
C GLN A 107 -11.18 -8.22 -13.72
N HIS A 108 -11.42 -7.32 -12.78
CA HIS A 108 -10.82 -6.00 -12.77
C HIS A 108 -9.29 -6.07 -12.68
N SER A 109 -8.61 -5.10 -13.30
CA SER A 109 -7.20 -4.87 -12.97
C SER A 109 -7.07 -4.46 -11.51
N TYR A 110 -5.88 -4.62 -10.92
CA TYR A 110 -5.63 -4.19 -9.54
C TYR A 110 -6.01 -2.73 -9.30
N ALA A 111 -5.60 -1.83 -10.19
CA ALA A 111 -5.90 -0.41 -10.11
C ALA A 111 -7.42 -0.14 -10.14
N GLU A 112 -8.10 -0.75 -11.10
CA GLU A 112 -9.55 -0.59 -11.26
C GLU A 112 -10.33 -1.18 -10.08
N GLY A 113 -9.94 -2.34 -9.58
CA GLY A 113 -10.57 -2.94 -8.40
C GLY A 113 -10.44 -2.02 -7.16
N LYS A 114 -9.27 -1.38 -6.97
CA LYS A 114 -9.07 -0.43 -5.87
C LYS A 114 -9.87 0.87 -6.05
N ARG A 115 -9.98 1.43 -7.27
CA ARG A 115 -10.84 2.59 -7.55
C ARG A 115 -12.29 2.29 -7.20
N GLN A 116 -12.79 1.16 -7.66
CA GLN A 116 -14.17 0.74 -7.40
C GLN A 116 -14.41 0.39 -5.93
N ALA A 117 -13.43 -0.16 -5.21
CA ALA A 117 -13.54 -0.40 -3.78
C ALA A 117 -13.64 0.92 -2.99
N GLU A 118 -12.84 1.94 -3.33
CA GLU A 118 -12.97 3.28 -2.74
C GLU A 118 -14.38 3.85 -2.97
N ALA A 119 -14.93 3.71 -4.19
CA ALA A 119 -16.27 4.19 -4.53
C ALA A 119 -17.38 3.49 -3.72
N VAL A 120 -17.25 2.17 -3.53
CA VAL A 120 -18.21 1.41 -2.70
C VAL A 120 -18.14 1.86 -1.23
N PHE A 121 -16.95 2.08 -0.68
CA PHE A 121 -16.84 2.59 0.69
C PHE A 121 -17.44 3.99 0.82
N GLU A 122 -17.25 4.88 -0.17
CA GLU A 122 -17.87 6.21 -0.18
C GLU A 122 -19.41 6.14 -0.18
N ASP A 123 -19.99 5.21 -0.96
CA ASP A 123 -21.45 5.11 -1.12
C ASP A 123 -22.15 4.35 0.01
N TYR A 124 -21.50 3.36 0.63
CA TYR A 124 -22.18 2.39 1.50
C TYR A 124 -21.68 2.33 2.95
N ALA A 125 -20.51 2.89 3.27
CA ALA A 125 -20.07 2.93 4.66
C ALA A 125 -20.88 3.96 5.44
N ASN A 126 -21.46 3.55 6.58
CA ASN A 126 -22.11 4.45 7.52
C ASN A 126 -21.20 4.84 8.71
N PHE A 127 -19.90 4.62 8.54
CA PHE A 127 -18.84 4.94 9.48
C PHE A 127 -17.69 5.66 8.74
N PRO A 128 -16.85 6.44 9.43
CA PRO A 128 -15.71 7.10 8.84
C PRO A 128 -14.74 6.11 8.18
N VAL A 129 -14.34 6.38 6.93
CA VAL A 129 -13.36 5.61 6.18
C VAL A 129 -12.16 6.49 5.85
N VAL A 130 -10.95 5.99 6.11
CA VAL A 130 -9.71 6.59 5.61
C VAL A 130 -9.13 5.66 4.55
N ALA A 131 -9.13 6.10 3.29
CA ALA A 131 -8.50 5.38 2.18
C ALA A 131 -7.03 5.81 2.07
N VAL A 132 -6.12 4.97 2.56
CA VAL A 132 -4.69 5.26 2.54
C VAL A 132 -4.09 4.81 1.21
N ARG A 133 -3.71 5.77 0.36
CA ARG A 133 -3.10 5.51 -0.93
C ARG A 133 -1.58 5.46 -0.78
N PHE A 134 -1.04 4.25 -0.73
CA PHE A 134 0.40 4.03 -0.68
C PHE A 134 1.03 3.95 -2.07
N PRO A 135 2.27 4.45 -2.24
CA PRO A 135 3.13 4.07 -3.37
C PRO A 135 3.61 2.63 -3.19
N ILE A 136 4.67 2.27 -3.89
CA ILE A 136 5.36 1.01 -3.60
C ILE A 136 5.96 1.10 -2.20
N VAL A 137 5.59 0.14 -1.35
CA VAL A 137 6.14 -0.03 -0.01
C VAL A 137 7.41 -0.86 -0.12
N MET A 138 8.51 -0.37 0.46
CA MET A 138 9.80 -1.05 0.48
C MET A 138 10.16 -1.51 1.90
N GLY A 139 10.74 -2.68 2.04
CA GLY A 139 11.19 -3.25 3.32
C GLY A 139 12.14 -4.40 3.12
N GLU A 140 12.82 -4.83 4.18
CA GLU A 140 13.71 -6.01 4.15
C GLU A 140 12.93 -7.29 3.85
N ASP A 141 11.70 -7.39 4.39
CA ASP A 141 10.82 -8.55 4.23
C ASP A 141 9.81 -8.38 3.06
N ASP A 142 10.12 -7.55 2.05
CA ASP A 142 9.26 -7.38 0.89
C ASP A 142 9.18 -8.68 0.08
N TYR A 143 8.07 -9.44 0.30
CA TYR A 143 7.82 -10.69 -0.40
C TYR A 143 7.70 -10.54 -1.93
N THR A 144 7.53 -9.31 -2.44
CA THR A 144 7.50 -9.04 -3.88
C THR A 144 8.89 -8.97 -4.48
N SER A 145 9.92 -8.90 -3.62
CA SER A 145 11.35 -8.92 -3.96
C SER A 145 11.77 -7.91 -5.04
N ARG A 146 11.02 -6.80 -5.19
CA ARG A 146 11.26 -5.86 -6.30
C ARG A 146 12.57 -5.12 -6.17
N LEU A 147 12.94 -4.67 -4.94
CA LEU A 147 14.21 -4.02 -4.71
C LEU A 147 15.35 -5.04 -4.73
N SER A 148 15.15 -6.21 -4.14
CA SER A 148 16.13 -7.31 -4.15
C SER A 148 16.47 -7.75 -5.57
N TYR A 149 15.48 -7.76 -6.49
CA TYR A 149 15.72 -8.06 -7.90
C TYR A 149 16.84 -7.21 -8.50
N TYR A 150 16.84 -5.90 -8.26
CA TYR A 150 17.89 -5.01 -8.78
C TYR A 150 19.24 -5.24 -8.13
N VAL A 151 19.23 -5.44 -6.80
CA VAL A 151 20.46 -5.73 -6.05
C VAL A 151 21.09 -7.02 -6.57
N GLU A 152 20.35 -8.10 -6.65
CA GLU A 152 20.80 -9.41 -7.10
C GLU A 152 21.31 -9.40 -8.54
N HIS A 153 20.60 -8.74 -9.47
CA HIS A 153 21.02 -8.66 -10.87
C HIS A 153 22.34 -7.90 -11.02
N ILE A 154 22.52 -6.80 -10.28
CA ILE A 154 23.78 -6.05 -10.32
C ILE A 154 24.92 -6.88 -9.69
N GLU A 155 24.68 -7.56 -8.57
CA GLU A 155 25.66 -8.44 -7.94
C GLU A 155 26.08 -9.61 -8.84
N GLN A 156 25.16 -10.14 -9.60
CA GLN A 156 25.39 -11.28 -10.51
C GLN A 156 25.92 -10.85 -11.89
N GLY A 157 25.86 -9.55 -12.21
CA GLY A 157 26.23 -9.01 -13.52
C GLY A 157 25.20 -9.38 -14.60
N GLU A 158 23.94 -9.51 -14.20
CA GLU A 158 22.83 -9.77 -15.10
C GLU A 158 22.23 -8.46 -15.63
N ALA A 159 21.66 -8.51 -16.84
CA ALA A 159 21.06 -7.34 -17.46
C ALA A 159 19.73 -6.97 -16.80
N ILE A 160 19.51 -5.68 -16.60
CA ILE A 160 18.25 -5.11 -16.08
C ILE A 160 17.59 -4.32 -17.20
N GLU A 161 16.31 -4.58 -17.37
CA GLU A 161 15.50 -3.97 -18.43
C GLU A 161 14.80 -2.69 -17.94
N PHE A 162 14.88 -1.61 -18.73
CA PHE A 162 14.13 -0.37 -18.46
C PHE A 162 13.53 0.22 -19.74
N VAL A 163 12.32 0.75 -19.64
CA VAL A 163 11.67 1.57 -20.66
C VAL A 163 12.15 3.03 -20.55
N ASN A 164 12.27 3.55 -19.33
CA ASN A 164 12.67 4.93 -19.08
C ASN A 164 13.40 5.04 -17.72
N LEU A 165 14.71 5.18 -17.77
CA LEU A 165 15.55 5.35 -16.58
C LEU A 165 15.34 6.71 -15.86
N ASP A 166 14.86 7.71 -16.57
CA ASP A 166 14.65 9.06 -16.01
C ASP A 166 13.25 9.24 -15.41
N ALA A 167 12.39 8.21 -15.51
CA ALA A 167 11.11 8.21 -14.83
C ALA A 167 11.30 8.21 -13.31
N GLU A 168 10.58 9.09 -12.63
CA GLU A 168 10.65 9.27 -11.18
C GLU A 168 9.47 8.59 -10.49
N MET A 169 9.70 8.02 -9.32
CA MET A 169 8.69 7.36 -8.49
C MET A 169 8.75 7.81 -7.03
N SER A 170 7.60 7.70 -6.36
CA SER A 170 7.49 7.77 -4.90
C SER A 170 7.61 6.38 -4.29
N PHE A 171 8.13 6.33 -3.06
CA PHE A 171 8.23 5.13 -2.24
C PHE A 171 7.94 5.46 -0.78
N ILE A 172 7.65 4.44 0.01
CA ILE A 172 7.55 4.54 1.47
C ILE A 172 8.22 3.33 2.11
N LEU A 173 8.87 3.52 3.26
CA LEU A 173 9.41 2.41 4.04
C LEU A 173 8.26 1.66 4.74
N ALA A 174 8.37 0.33 4.85
CA ALA A 174 7.33 -0.51 5.45
C ALA A 174 6.98 -0.10 6.89
N ASP A 175 7.98 0.23 7.70
CA ASP A 175 7.78 0.71 9.07
C ASP A 175 7.02 2.04 9.09
N GLU A 176 7.37 2.98 8.22
CA GLU A 176 6.66 4.27 8.12
C GLU A 176 5.22 4.10 7.60
N ALA A 177 5.00 3.16 6.67
CA ALA A 177 3.64 2.81 6.22
C ALA A 177 2.80 2.26 7.38
N ALA A 178 3.37 1.39 8.21
CA ALA A 178 2.71 0.86 9.40
C ALA A 178 2.43 1.96 10.45
N GLU A 179 3.37 2.86 10.68
CA GLU A 179 3.19 4.02 11.56
C GLU A 179 2.08 4.95 11.05
N PHE A 180 2.02 5.19 9.74
CA PHE A 180 0.95 5.97 9.14
C PHE A 180 -0.42 5.32 9.32
N LEU A 181 -0.55 4.02 9.07
CA LEU A 181 -1.81 3.29 9.31
C LEU A 181 -2.25 3.41 10.77
N TYR A 182 -1.32 3.21 11.69
CA TYR A 182 -1.60 3.37 13.12
C TYR A 182 -2.09 4.79 13.43
N TRP A 183 -1.35 5.84 13.01
CA TRP A 183 -1.74 7.23 13.19
C TRP A 183 -3.13 7.53 12.60
N ALA A 184 -3.41 7.06 11.38
CA ALA A 184 -4.70 7.26 10.70
C ALA A 184 -5.88 6.67 11.49
N GLY A 185 -5.64 5.60 12.25
CA GLY A 185 -6.66 5.00 13.12
C GLY A 185 -7.13 5.96 14.24
N PHE A 186 -6.25 6.82 14.74
CA PHE A 186 -6.51 7.68 15.90
C PHE A 186 -6.62 9.17 15.55
N ALA A 187 -6.17 9.58 14.38
CA ALA A 187 -6.28 10.96 13.92
C ALA A 187 -7.73 11.31 13.52
N ASN A 188 -8.12 12.57 13.72
CA ASN A 188 -9.45 13.03 13.28
C ASN A 188 -9.43 13.38 11.79
N ILE A 189 -9.33 12.35 10.94
CA ILE A 189 -9.25 12.45 9.49
C ILE A 189 -10.24 11.50 8.83
N GLU A 190 -10.68 11.80 7.60
CA GLU A 190 -11.60 10.99 6.80
C GLU A 190 -11.33 11.19 5.31
N GLY A 191 -11.71 10.21 4.49
CA GLY A 191 -11.51 10.20 3.04
C GLY A 191 -10.12 9.77 2.61
N PRO A 192 -9.70 10.08 1.37
CA PRO A 192 -8.41 9.63 0.83
C PRO A 192 -7.22 10.42 1.38
N TYR A 193 -6.13 9.71 1.64
CA TYR A 193 -4.83 10.27 2.05
C TYR A 193 -3.68 9.58 1.32
N ASN A 194 -2.85 10.37 0.65
CA ASN A 194 -1.59 9.90 0.10
C ASN A 194 -0.56 9.75 1.23
N ALA A 195 0.00 8.57 1.39
CA ALA A 195 1.04 8.29 2.38
C ALA A 195 2.32 7.85 1.68
N THR A 196 3.27 8.76 1.55
CA THR A 196 4.55 8.54 0.86
C THR A 196 5.66 9.27 1.60
N ALA A 197 6.88 8.73 1.59
CA ALA A 197 8.06 9.45 2.07
C ALA A 197 8.23 10.78 1.33
N ASN A 198 8.89 11.74 1.96
CA ASN A 198 9.24 13.00 1.32
C ASN A 198 10.25 12.77 0.19
N GLY A 199 9.98 13.34 -0.97
CA GLY A 199 10.81 13.23 -2.15
C GLY A 199 10.38 12.13 -3.12
N LYS A 200 11.10 12.08 -4.22
CA LYS A 200 10.95 11.12 -5.30
C LYS A 200 12.34 10.78 -5.84
N ILE A 201 12.47 9.69 -6.56
CA ILE A 201 13.75 9.26 -7.12
C ILE A 201 13.55 8.73 -8.53
N SER A 202 14.48 9.06 -9.46
CA SER A 202 14.50 8.44 -10.76
C SER A 202 15.07 7.02 -10.69
N MET A 203 14.66 6.16 -11.62
CA MET A 203 15.18 4.80 -11.71
C MET A 203 16.69 4.82 -11.91
N ARG A 204 17.23 5.76 -12.69
CA ARG A 204 18.66 6.00 -12.84
C ARG A 204 19.35 6.23 -11.49
N LYS A 205 18.79 7.09 -10.65
CA LYS A 205 19.37 7.39 -9.34
C LYS A 205 19.24 6.23 -8.36
N LEU A 206 18.15 5.46 -8.43
CA LEU A 206 17.98 4.24 -7.66
C LEU A 206 19.07 3.22 -8.02
N ILE A 207 19.26 2.93 -9.31
CA ILE A 207 20.33 2.03 -9.80
C ILE A 207 21.70 2.51 -9.35
N GLN A 208 22.04 3.79 -9.55
CA GLN A 208 23.31 4.36 -9.08
C GLN A 208 23.53 4.19 -7.57
N THR A 209 22.47 4.24 -6.78
CA THR A 209 22.59 4.02 -5.34
C THR A 209 22.91 2.55 -5.04
N ILE A 210 22.32 1.62 -5.79
CA ILE A 210 22.61 0.19 -5.65
C ILE A 210 24.06 -0.11 -6.09
N GLU A 211 24.48 0.40 -7.26
CA GLU A 211 25.86 0.27 -7.75
C GLU A 211 26.90 0.70 -6.71
N GLN A 212 26.63 1.82 -6.02
CA GLN A 212 27.52 2.32 -4.97
C GLN A 212 27.59 1.41 -3.74
N VAL A 213 26.52 0.67 -3.45
CA VAL A 213 26.46 -0.26 -2.30
C VAL A 213 27.13 -1.57 -2.65
N VAL A 214 26.84 -2.12 -3.83
CA VAL A 214 27.37 -3.44 -4.24
C VAL A 214 28.74 -3.36 -4.91
N ASP A 215 29.26 -2.17 -5.17
CA ASP A 215 30.55 -1.88 -5.84
C ASP A 215 30.65 -2.57 -7.22
N LYS A 216 29.55 -2.51 -8.01
CA LYS A 216 29.47 -3.05 -9.37
C LYS A 216 28.61 -2.16 -10.25
N GLU A 217 28.91 -2.09 -11.54
CA GLU A 217 28.12 -1.39 -12.54
C GLU A 217 26.97 -2.26 -13.04
N ALA A 218 25.80 -1.64 -13.21
CA ALA A 218 24.60 -2.28 -13.77
C ALA A 218 24.71 -2.41 -15.28
N ILE A 219 24.23 -3.52 -15.81
CA ILE A 219 24.06 -3.73 -17.26
C ILE A 219 22.61 -3.38 -17.60
N ILE A 220 22.41 -2.23 -18.23
CA ILE A 220 21.06 -1.74 -18.57
C ILE A 220 20.77 -2.02 -20.04
N VAL A 221 19.58 -2.60 -20.29
CA VAL A 221 19.06 -2.86 -21.63
C VAL A 221 17.61 -2.32 -21.76
N GLU A 222 17.12 -2.18 -22.99
CA GLU A 222 15.74 -1.79 -23.24
C GLU A 222 14.79 -2.95 -22.95
N GLY A 223 13.71 -2.70 -22.18
CA GLY A 223 12.72 -3.70 -21.83
C GLY A 223 11.93 -3.34 -20.58
N THR A 224 11.33 -4.34 -19.93
CA THR A 224 10.50 -4.15 -18.74
C THR A 224 10.96 -5.00 -17.58
N SER A 225 11.08 -4.37 -16.41
CA SER A 225 11.42 -5.00 -15.13
C SER A 225 10.55 -4.41 -14.00
N PRO A 226 10.66 -4.87 -12.75
CA PRO A 226 10.02 -4.19 -11.62
C PRO A 226 10.38 -2.70 -11.62
N TYR A 227 9.43 -1.81 -11.32
CA TYR A 227 9.58 -0.34 -11.38
C TYR A 227 9.87 0.27 -12.77
N SER A 228 9.92 -0.53 -13.84
CA SER A 228 10.09 -0.02 -15.21
C SER A 228 8.79 0.59 -15.70
N ILE A 229 8.71 1.92 -15.71
CA ILE A 229 7.54 2.70 -16.11
C ILE A 229 7.89 3.68 -17.23
N PRO A 230 6.97 3.94 -18.17
CA PRO A 230 7.25 4.83 -19.32
C PRO A 230 7.27 6.32 -18.93
N ALA A 231 6.53 6.71 -17.92
CA ALA A 231 6.42 8.09 -17.43
C ALA A 231 6.57 8.14 -15.92
N SER A 232 7.00 9.26 -15.37
CA SER A 232 7.11 9.46 -13.93
C SER A 232 5.75 9.26 -13.25
N TRP A 233 5.77 8.61 -12.08
CA TRP A 233 4.58 8.27 -11.32
C TRP A 233 4.85 8.45 -9.82
N TYR A 234 4.43 9.58 -9.31
CA TYR A 234 4.70 10.00 -7.94
C TYR A 234 3.56 10.84 -7.38
N MET A 235 3.49 10.95 -6.07
CA MET A 235 2.45 11.70 -5.39
C MET A 235 3.01 12.58 -4.27
N THR A 236 2.22 13.57 -3.85
CA THR A 236 2.50 14.42 -2.69
C THR A 236 1.79 13.90 -1.45
N ASN A 237 2.40 14.10 -0.29
CA ASN A 237 1.85 13.77 1.04
C ASN A 237 1.38 15.03 1.79
N ALA A 238 1.18 16.15 1.08
CA ALA A 238 0.89 17.45 1.68
C ALA A 238 -0.33 17.42 2.61
N LYS A 239 -1.44 16.79 2.19
CA LYS A 239 -2.67 16.65 2.98
C LYS A 239 -2.43 15.94 4.31
N ALA A 240 -1.67 14.85 4.30
CA ALA A 240 -1.34 14.09 5.50
C ALA A 240 -0.40 14.87 6.43
N THR A 241 0.56 15.60 5.85
CA THR A 241 1.47 16.47 6.59
C THR A 241 0.72 17.63 7.26
N GLU A 242 -0.19 18.27 6.56
CA GLU A 242 -1.07 19.33 7.10
C GLU A 242 -1.99 18.80 8.20
N ALA A 243 -2.40 17.52 8.12
CA ALA A 243 -3.18 16.84 9.14
C ALA A 243 -2.35 16.42 10.37
N GLY A 244 -1.02 16.58 10.33
CA GLY A 244 -0.12 16.40 11.47
C GLY A 244 0.78 15.16 11.44
N PHE A 245 0.82 14.39 10.33
CA PHE A 245 1.81 13.31 10.20
C PHE A 245 3.13 13.83 9.63
N THR A 246 4.25 13.33 10.13
CA THR A 246 5.58 13.72 9.66
C THR A 246 6.25 12.55 8.95
N PHE A 247 6.50 12.71 7.66
CA PHE A 247 7.19 11.69 6.85
C PHE A 247 8.69 11.90 6.84
N THR A 248 9.43 10.79 6.77
CA THR A 248 10.90 10.78 6.59
C THR A 248 11.28 11.18 5.16
N GLN A 249 12.55 11.55 4.96
CA GLN A 249 13.09 11.75 3.61
C GLN A 249 13.43 10.38 2.99
N LEU A 250 13.03 10.16 1.73
CA LEU A 250 13.35 8.95 0.99
C LEU A 250 14.87 8.67 0.99
N THR A 251 15.67 9.69 0.88
CA THR A 251 17.14 9.61 0.87
C THR A 251 17.74 9.11 2.18
N ASP A 252 17.04 9.27 3.30
CA ASP A 252 17.58 8.93 4.62
C ASP A 252 17.56 7.43 4.88
N TRP A 253 16.62 6.69 4.30
CA TRP A 253 16.44 5.27 4.53
C TRP A 253 16.74 4.37 3.33
N LEU A 254 16.72 4.90 2.09
CA LEU A 254 16.87 4.08 0.89
C LEU A 254 18.23 3.38 0.83
N LYS A 255 19.32 4.12 1.01
CA LYS A 255 20.68 3.52 0.98
C LYS A 255 20.88 2.52 2.13
N PRO A 256 20.53 2.83 3.39
CA PRO A 256 20.56 1.86 4.48
C PRO A 256 19.74 0.58 4.21
N LEU A 257 18.58 0.70 3.56
CA LEU A 257 17.76 -0.47 3.18
C LEU A 257 18.49 -1.33 2.13
N ILE A 258 19.07 -0.70 1.10
CA ILE A 258 19.86 -1.41 0.09
C ILE A 258 21.06 -2.14 0.72
N GLU A 259 21.76 -1.49 1.66
CA GLU A 259 22.88 -2.09 2.40
C GLU A 259 22.50 -3.33 3.24
N LYS A 260 21.24 -3.41 3.67
CA LYS A 260 20.70 -4.58 4.38
C LYS A 260 20.34 -5.72 3.41
N ILE A 261 19.78 -5.39 2.24
CA ILE A 261 19.41 -6.38 1.22
C ILE A 261 20.64 -6.99 0.54
N ALA A 262 21.69 -6.22 0.32
CA ALA A 262 22.93 -6.65 -0.32
C ALA A 262 23.86 -7.53 0.58
N LYS A 263 23.42 -7.96 1.74
CA LYS A 263 24.15 -8.84 2.68
C LYS A 263 23.78 -10.29 2.48
#